data_30a12fe25d8d7f2e426c7c6ed732f319
#
_entry.id   30a12fe25d8d7f2e426c7c6ed732f319
#
_cell.length_a   1.000
_cell.length_b   1.000
_cell.length_c   1.000
_cell.angle_alpha   90.00
_cell.angle_beta   90.00
_cell.angle_gamma   90.00
#
_symmetry.space_group_name_H-M   'P 1'
#
loop_
_entity.id
_entity.type
_entity.pdbx_description
1 polymer ?
#
loop_
_entity_poly.entity_id
_entity_poly.type
_entity_poly.pdbx_seq_one_letter_code
_entity_poly.pdbx_strand_id
1 'polypeptide(L)'
;MKQWKRILAGLAGAAVLTSGLAVYADGEAAEGDAVTYPKLNLSFAVNGTDTQIDTQVGQYLATLVSQRSGGNITIDVFPNDTLAGGNATKGIEYVCAGSTDLAAYATSTLSAIDSKLNIATMPWTFTSYDQAKEVIDTTGGEYYAERLSQKGLTYLGAFHNGFRQLTNSKHPVTKPEDLKGLKIRIPGSKIYMTFWEAIGASPTAMSWSEVFTAIQQGTIDGQENGAPITKSAKMYEVQDYMTIWNYAYDCDLIICNSKVWNNLDEATQALLQECITESCDWGRYKIEKEEEDIINEFIKGGMQVDRLTEEQLVPFQELIKDAMKGLKAEYGKAACEAFNIDTEGVEFTEE
;
A
#
# COMPACT_ATOMS: atom_id res chain seq x y z
N MET A 1 -24.81 -7.45 -8.46
CA MET A 1 -24.84 -8.77 -7.80
C MET A 1 -25.29 -9.93 -8.71
N LYS A 2 -24.92 -9.98 -9.99
CA LYS A 2 -25.36 -11.07 -10.92
C LYS A 2 -24.29 -11.58 -11.91
N GLN A 3 -23.04 -11.14 -11.84
CA GLN A 3 -21.98 -11.60 -12.76
C GLN A 3 -20.88 -12.47 -12.12
N TRP A 4 -20.76 -12.53 -10.81
CA TRP A 4 -19.67 -13.25 -10.12
C TRP A 4 -19.92 -14.73 -9.80
N LYS A 5 -21.07 -15.29 -10.21
CA LYS A 5 -21.40 -16.72 -9.98
C LYS A 5 -20.96 -17.68 -11.11
N ARG A 6 -20.14 -17.25 -12.07
CA ARG A 6 -19.78 -18.08 -13.26
C ARG A 6 -18.36 -18.64 -13.28
N ILE A 7 -17.53 -18.41 -12.28
CA ILE A 7 -16.10 -18.81 -12.32
C ILE A 7 -15.78 -20.07 -11.47
N LEU A 8 -16.72 -20.63 -10.72
CA LEU A 8 -16.48 -21.77 -9.83
C LEU A 8 -17.30 -23.04 -10.15
N ALA A 9 -17.56 -23.32 -11.44
CA ALA A 9 -18.20 -24.61 -11.82
C ALA A 9 -17.64 -25.09 -13.16
N GLY A 10 -16.57 -25.86 -13.11
CA GLY A 10 -16.00 -26.44 -14.33
C GLY A 10 -14.82 -27.37 -14.12
N LEU A 11 -14.90 -28.31 -13.17
CA LEU A 11 -14.03 -29.47 -13.13
C LEU A 11 -14.78 -30.65 -12.54
N ALA A 12 -15.48 -31.39 -13.40
CA ALA A 12 -15.73 -32.84 -13.21
C ALA A 12 -16.29 -33.43 -14.50
N GLY A 13 -15.54 -34.23 -15.10
CA GLY A 13 -15.59 -35.42 -15.88
C GLY A 13 -16.84 -35.85 -16.63
N ALA A 14 -16.68 -36.24 -17.84
CA ALA A 14 -16.79 -37.63 -18.30
C ALA A 14 -16.98 -37.68 -19.81
N ALA A 15 -16.22 -38.52 -20.44
CA ALA A 15 -16.33 -38.92 -21.83
C ALA A 15 -17.61 -39.69 -22.09
N VAL A 16 -18.26 -39.50 -23.26
CA VAL A 16 -18.87 -40.58 -24.07
C VAL A 16 -19.02 -40.13 -25.52
N LEU A 17 -18.60 -40.99 -26.36
CA LEU A 17 -18.66 -41.20 -27.81
C LEU A 17 -20.06 -40.93 -28.47
N THR A 18 -20.17 -40.37 -29.67
CA THR A 18 -20.18 -41.01 -30.99
C THR A 18 -20.85 -40.14 -32.04
N SER A 19 -20.21 -40.14 -33.20
CA SER A 19 -20.75 -40.14 -34.55
C SER A 19 -21.56 -38.95 -35.11
N GLY A 20 -20.91 -38.23 -36.01
CA GLY A 20 -21.42 -38.07 -37.36
C GLY A 20 -22.21 -36.80 -37.68
N LEU A 21 -21.57 -35.84 -38.28
CA LEU A 21 -21.91 -35.35 -39.62
C LEU A 21 -21.05 -34.07 -39.91
N ALA A 22 -20.22 -34.20 -40.89
CA ALA A 22 -19.43 -33.09 -41.40
C ALA A 22 -20.36 -32.08 -42.10
N VAL A 23 -20.27 -30.81 -41.69
CA VAL A 23 -20.60 -29.68 -42.53
C VAL A 23 -19.37 -28.77 -42.54
N TYR A 24 -18.74 -28.73 -43.70
CA TYR A 24 -17.69 -27.80 -44.01
C TYR A 24 -18.24 -26.37 -43.90
N ALA A 25 -17.70 -25.61 -43.02
CA ALA A 25 -17.66 -24.14 -43.12
C ALA A 25 -16.20 -23.74 -42.92
N ASP A 26 -15.55 -23.51 -44.06
CA ASP A 26 -14.28 -22.81 -44.12
C ASP A 26 -14.47 -21.41 -43.49
N GLY A 27 -14.02 -21.25 -42.29
CA GLY A 27 -13.74 -19.98 -41.65
C GLY A 27 -12.35 -20.09 -41.07
N GLU A 28 -11.35 -19.62 -41.79
CA GLU A 28 -10.03 -19.37 -41.27
C GLU A 28 -10.19 -18.49 -40.02
N ALA A 29 -10.15 -19.12 -38.85
CA ALA A 29 -9.78 -18.42 -37.64
C ALA A 29 -8.32 -17.99 -37.86
N ALA A 30 -8.06 -16.71 -37.98
CA ALA A 30 -6.73 -16.17 -37.98
C ALA A 30 -6.08 -16.68 -36.67
N GLU A 31 -5.14 -17.63 -36.79
CA GLU A 31 -4.18 -17.94 -35.76
C GLU A 31 -3.37 -16.65 -35.55
N GLY A 32 -3.79 -15.82 -34.59
CA GLY A 32 -2.92 -14.78 -34.10
C GLY A 32 -1.69 -15.47 -33.55
N ASP A 33 -0.52 -15.12 -34.05
CA ASP A 33 0.75 -15.64 -33.58
C ASP A 33 0.76 -15.58 -32.05
N ALA A 34 0.88 -16.74 -31.39
CA ALA A 34 0.92 -16.83 -29.95
C ALA A 34 2.12 -15.98 -29.46
N VAL A 35 1.86 -14.98 -28.64
CA VAL A 35 2.91 -14.10 -28.11
C VAL A 35 3.95 -14.95 -27.37
N THR A 36 5.20 -14.88 -27.83
CA THR A 36 6.31 -15.59 -27.21
C THR A 36 7.09 -14.61 -26.35
N TYR A 37 7.11 -14.86 -25.05
CA TYR A 37 7.83 -14.02 -24.08
C TYR A 37 9.30 -14.47 -23.93
N PRO A 38 10.23 -13.54 -23.69
CA PRO A 38 11.62 -13.87 -23.37
C PRO A 38 11.72 -14.60 -22.02
N LYS A 39 12.80 -15.38 -21.82
CA LYS A 39 13.11 -15.89 -20.47
C LYS A 39 13.63 -14.74 -19.61
N LEU A 40 12.90 -14.42 -18.55
CA LEU A 40 13.19 -13.31 -17.68
C LEU A 40 12.89 -13.71 -16.23
N ASN A 41 13.80 -13.37 -15.32
CA ASN A 41 13.56 -13.46 -13.88
C ASN A 41 13.73 -12.08 -13.27
N LEU A 42 12.69 -11.58 -12.60
CA LEU A 42 12.64 -10.27 -11.96
C LEU A 42 12.63 -10.43 -10.44
N SER A 43 13.32 -9.55 -9.75
CA SER A 43 13.25 -9.41 -8.31
C SER A 43 12.15 -8.41 -7.91
N PHE A 44 11.37 -8.72 -6.86
CA PHE A 44 10.33 -7.87 -6.31
C PHE A 44 10.53 -7.72 -4.80
N ALA A 45 10.94 -6.53 -4.34
CA ALA A 45 11.19 -6.26 -2.93
C ALA A 45 9.99 -5.60 -2.24
N VAL A 46 9.74 -5.99 -0.99
CA VAL A 46 8.73 -5.37 -0.12
C VAL A 46 9.24 -5.30 1.32
N ASN A 47 8.72 -4.36 2.11
CA ASN A 47 9.13 -4.23 3.51
C ASN A 47 8.24 -4.98 4.50
N GLY A 48 7.10 -5.46 4.06
CA GLY A 48 6.16 -6.19 4.90
C GLY A 48 6.62 -7.60 5.25
N THR A 49 5.93 -8.18 6.24
CA THR A 49 6.14 -9.59 6.63
C THR A 49 5.66 -10.54 5.53
N ASP A 50 5.99 -11.83 5.64
CA ASP A 50 5.58 -12.86 4.67
C ASP A 50 4.07 -12.93 4.42
N THR A 51 3.26 -12.45 5.37
CA THR A 51 1.80 -12.47 5.31
C THR A 51 1.18 -11.09 5.13
N GLN A 52 1.98 -10.03 4.98
CA GLN A 52 1.49 -8.68 4.77
C GLN A 52 0.99 -8.50 3.34
N ILE A 53 0.11 -7.51 3.14
CA ILE A 53 -0.57 -7.32 1.86
C ILE A 53 0.38 -7.07 0.69
N ASP A 54 1.47 -6.33 0.88
CA ASP A 54 2.48 -6.04 -0.12
C ASP A 54 3.18 -7.32 -0.61
N THR A 55 3.53 -8.23 0.31
CA THR A 55 4.07 -9.55 -0.01
C THR A 55 3.05 -10.41 -0.75
N GLN A 56 1.79 -10.41 -0.29
CA GLN A 56 0.72 -11.19 -0.93
C GLN A 56 0.42 -10.68 -2.35
N VAL A 57 0.39 -9.37 -2.56
CA VAL A 57 0.23 -8.76 -3.89
C VAL A 57 1.39 -9.15 -4.81
N GLY A 58 2.63 -9.09 -4.31
CA GLY A 58 3.80 -9.53 -5.07
C GLY A 58 3.74 -11.02 -5.45
N GLN A 59 3.30 -11.91 -4.55
CA GLN A 59 3.13 -13.35 -4.81
C GLN A 59 2.01 -13.62 -5.81
N TYR A 60 0.91 -12.88 -5.72
CA TYR A 60 -0.19 -13.00 -6.68
C TYR A 60 0.25 -12.51 -8.06
N LEU A 61 0.94 -11.38 -8.15
CA LEU A 61 1.57 -10.88 -9.37
C LEU A 61 2.52 -11.91 -9.99
N ALA A 62 3.42 -12.50 -9.19
CA ALA A 62 4.34 -13.54 -9.64
C ALA A 62 3.60 -14.75 -10.24
N THR A 63 2.50 -15.15 -9.61
CA THR A 63 1.65 -16.24 -10.09
C THR A 63 1.01 -15.90 -11.43
N LEU A 64 0.38 -14.73 -11.58
CA LEU A 64 -0.26 -14.29 -12.81
C LEU A 64 0.74 -14.19 -13.96
N VAL A 65 1.88 -13.56 -13.73
CA VAL A 65 2.92 -13.36 -14.73
C VAL A 65 3.49 -14.71 -15.21
N SER A 66 3.79 -15.63 -14.29
CA SER A 66 4.27 -16.96 -14.65
C SER A 66 3.25 -17.72 -15.48
N GLN A 67 1.97 -17.72 -15.08
CA GLN A 67 0.91 -18.40 -15.80
C GLN A 67 0.70 -17.84 -17.22
N ARG A 68 0.62 -16.50 -17.35
CA ARG A 68 0.31 -15.84 -18.63
C ARG A 68 1.48 -15.81 -19.59
N SER A 69 2.72 -15.88 -19.08
CA SER A 69 3.92 -15.99 -19.92
C SER A 69 4.30 -17.44 -20.28
N GLY A 70 3.51 -18.43 -19.85
CA GLY A 70 3.84 -19.85 -20.01
C GLY A 70 5.11 -20.26 -19.24
N GLY A 71 5.41 -19.60 -18.13
CA GLY A 71 6.59 -19.84 -17.28
C GLY A 71 7.89 -19.21 -17.81
N ASN A 72 7.82 -18.40 -18.87
CA ASN A 72 8.99 -17.72 -19.39
C ASN A 72 9.40 -16.51 -18.54
N ILE A 73 8.46 -15.83 -17.93
CA ILE A 73 8.72 -14.72 -17.00
C ILE A 73 8.38 -15.17 -15.59
N THR A 74 9.33 -14.99 -14.67
CA THR A 74 9.17 -15.28 -13.24
C THR A 74 9.50 -14.06 -12.40
N ILE A 75 8.88 -13.96 -11.22
CA ILE A 75 9.15 -12.89 -10.25
C ILE A 75 9.45 -13.55 -8.90
N ASP A 76 10.62 -13.26 -8.35
CA ASP A 76 11.02 -13.68 -7.01
C ASP A 76 10.69 -12.56 -6.02
N VAL A 77 9.84 -12.85 -5.02
CA VAL A 77 9.38 -11.89 -4.01
C VAL A 77 10.24 -11.98 -2.75
N PHE A 78 10.76 -10.83 -2.31
CA PHE A 78 11.65 -10.69 -1.17
C PHE A 78 11.00 -9.84 -0.06
N PRO A 79 10.37 -10.45 0.96
CA PRO A 79 9.73 -9.75 2.07
C PRO A 79 10.75 -9.23 3.09
N ASN A 80 10.25 -8.41 4.06
CA ASN A 80 11.02 -7.92 5.22
C ASN A 80 12.29 -7.13 4.85
N ASP A 81 12.32 -6.48 3.68
CA ASP A 81 13.53 -5.81 3.16
C ASP A 81 14.78 -6.71 3.18
N THR A 82 14.62 -8.03 2.97
CA THR A 82 15.70 -9.02 3.12
C THR A 82 16.88 -8.73 2.21
N LEU A 83 16.67 -8.21 1.00
CA LEU A 83 17.75 -7.81 0.09
C LEU A 83 18.59 -6.65 0.66
N ALA A 84 18.01 -5.85 1.54
CA ALA A 84 18.63 -4.66 2.15
C ALA A 84 18.97 -4.85 3.65
N GLY A 85 18.88 -6.07 4.15
CA GLY A 85 19.17 -6.39 5.55
C GLY A 85 18.15 -5.80 6.54
N GLY A 86 16.87 -5.68 6.15
CA GLY A 86 15.78 -5.17 6.98
C GLY A 86 15.66 -3.64 6.98
N ASN A 87 16.37 -2.94 6.09
CA ASN A 87 16.34 -1.48 6.01
C ASN A 87 15.58 -1.00 4.78
N ALA A 88 14.38 -0.45 4.98
CA ALA A 88 13.49 -0.02 3.90
C ALA A 88 14.10 1.10 3.02
N THR A 89 14.76 2.10 3.60
CA THR A 89 15.40 3.18 2.83
C THR A 89 16.45 2.61 1.87
N LYS A 90 17.28 1.69 2.36
CA LYS A 90 18.28 1.01 1.55
C LYS A 90 17.65 0.11 0.48
N GLY A 91 16.51 -0.53 0.79
CA GLY A 91 15.73 -1.29 -0.19
C GLY A 91 15.25 -0.42 -1.35
N ILE A 92 14.72 0.76 -1.06
CA ILE A 92 14.31 1.74 -2.07
C ILE A 92 15.51 2.22 -2.90
N GLU A 93 16.66 2.51 -2.26
CA GLU A 93 17.89 2.89 -2.96
C GLU A 93 18.36 1.79 -3.95
N TYR A 94 18.18 0.51 -3.60
CA TYR A 94 18.52 -0.61 -4.49
C TYR A 94 17.62 -0.64 -5.74
N VAL A 95 16.33 -0.32 -5.60
CA VAL A 95 15.44 -0.19 -6.77
C VAL A 95 15.86 1.01 -7.63
N CYS A 96 16.15 2.16 -7.02
CA CYS A 96 16.67 3.34 -7.74
C CYS A 96 17.97 3.02 -8.50
N ALA A 97 18.85 2.22 -7.92
CA ALA A 97 20.12 1.82 -8.54
C ALA A 97 19.99 0.71 -9.60
N GLY A 98 18.84 0.02 -9.66
CA GLY A 98 18.61 -1.13 -10.54
C GLY A 98 19.25 -2.44 -10.03
N SER A 99 19.58 -2.51 -8.74
CA SER A 99 20.00 -3.76 -8.09
C SER A 99 18.82 -4.64 -7.70
N THR A 100 17.64 -4.06 -7.64
CA THR A 100 16.32 -4.71 -7.53
C THR A 100 15.46 -4.16 -8.65
N ASP A 101 14.72 -5.03 -9.34
CA ASP A 101 13.99 -4.66 -10.55
C ASP A 101 12.67 -3.94 -10.23
N LEU A 102 11.87 -4.55 -9.35
CA LEU A 102 10.53 -4.12 -8.93
C LEU A 102 10.46 -4.02 -7.41
N ALA A 103 9.57 -3.18 -6.93
CA ALA A 103 9.23 -3.16 -5.51
C ALA A 103 7.80 -2.67 -5.28
N ALA A 104 7.25 -2.94 -4.08
CA ALA A 104 6.10 -2.24 -3.54
C ALA A 104 6.46 -1.65 -2.17
N TYR A 105 6.27 -0.34 -2.03
CA TYR A 105 6.51 0.39 -0.79
C TYR A 105 5.39 1.39 -0.51
N ALA A 106 5.02 1.49 0.76
CA ALA A 106 4.10 2.52 1.23
C ALA A 106 4.62 3.93 0.91
N THR A 107 3.72 4.85 0.56
CA THR A 107 4.09 6.24 0.23
C THR A 107 4.80 6.92 1.40
N SER A 108 4.42 6.58 2.63
CA SER A 108 5.10 7.01 3.85
C SER A 108 6.56 6.54 3.91
N THR A 109 6.89 5.38 3.38
CA THR A 109 8.26 4.85 3.31
C THR A 109 9.03 5.46 2.14
N LEU A 110 8.37 5.62 0.97
CA LEU A 110 8.94 6.30 -0.20
C LEU A 110 9.29 7.76 0.04
N SER A 111 8.73 8.38 1.09
CA SER A 111 9.11 9.74 1.51
C SER A 111 10.60 9.90 1.82
N ALA A 112 11.33 8.80 2.05
CA ALA A 112 12.78 8.81 2.24
C ALA A 112 13.56 9.30 1.01
N ILE A 113 13.05 9.08 -0.20
CA ILE A 113 13.67 9.56 -1.45
C ILE A 113 13.04 10.84 -2.01
N ASP A 114 11.79 11.09 -1.64
CA ASP A 114 11.07 12.32 -1.97
C ASP A 114 9.92 12.52 -0.97
N SER A 115 10.05 13.51 -0.09
CA SER A 115 9.05 13.79 0.94
C SER A 115 7.65 14.05 0.39
N LYS A 116 7.54 14.54 -0.86
CA LYS A 116 6.25 14.84 -1.48
C LYS A 116 5.48 13.58 -1.91
N LEU A 117 6.10 12.39 -1.93
CA LEU A 117 5.43 11.13 -2.27
C LEU A 117 4.40 10.69 -1.21
N ASN A 118 4.51 11.15 0.04
CA ASN A 118 3.54 10.77 1.05
C ASN A 118 2.37 11.75 1.22
N ILE A 119 2.09 12.61 0.24
CA ILE A 119 1.00 13.61 0.29
C ILE A 119 -0.38 12.98 0.58
N ALA A 120 -0.66 11.76 0.07
CA ALA A 120 -1.91 11.05 0.32
C ALA A 120 -2.15 10.78 1.83
N THR A 121 -1.08 10.78 2.64
CA THR A 121 -1.16 10.55 4.08
C THR A 121 -1.51 11.80 4.89
N MET A 122 -1.77 12.94 4.23
CA MET A 122 -2.24 14.15 4.90
C MET A 122 -3.49 13.81 5.73
N PRO A 123 -3.49 14.12 7.03
CA PRO A 123 -4.56 13.69 7.92
C PRO A 123 -5.95 14.06 7.44
N TRP A 124 -6.86 13.09 7.54
CA TRP A 124 -8.29 13.20 7.19
C TRP A 124 -8.59 13.72 5.78
N THR A 125 -7.66 13.50 4.82
CA THR A 125 -7.89 13.81 3.40
C THR A 125 -8.94 12.90 2.79
N PHE A 126 -8.87 11.60 3.10
CA PHE A 126 -9.80 10.61 2.58
C PHE A 126 -10.71 10.08 3.69
N THR A 127 -11.98 9.83 3.35
CA THR A 127 -13.00 9.30 4.26
C THR A 127 -13.46 7.89 3.89
N SER A 128 -13.08 7.41 2.69
CA SER A 128 -13.40 6.06 2.21
C SER A 128 -12.34 5.52 1.26
N TYR A 129 -12.28 4.20 1.12
CA TYR A 129 -11.43 3.53 0.14
C TYR A 129 -11.82 3.88 -1.30
N ASP A 130 -13.11 4.03 -1.60
CA ASP A 130 -13.57 4.43 -2.94
C ASP A 130 -13.05 5.82 -3.32
N GLN A 131 -13.12 6.80 -2.40
CA GLN A 131 -12.58 8.14 -2.61
C GLN A 131 -11.06 8.10 -2.83
N ALA A 132 -10.34 7.36 -2.00
CA ALA A 132 -8.90 7.22 -2.14
C ALA A 132 -8.51 6.55 -3.47
N LYS A 133 -9.24 5.47 -3.84
CA LYS A 133 -9.03 4.78 -5.11
C LYS A 133 -9.24 5.70 -6.31
N GLU A 134 -10.33 6.47 -6.34
CA GLU A 134 -10.63 7.40 -7.43
C GLU A 134 -9.49 8.39 -7.66
N VAL A 135 -8.97 9.00 -6.58
CA VAL A 135 -7.87 9.97 -6.66
C VAL A 135 -6.57 9.28 -7.08
N ILE A 136 -6.23 8.14 -6.49
CA ILE A 136 -4.98 7.41 -6.80
C ILE A 136 -4.97 6.86 -8.23
N ASP A 137 -6.12 6.47 -8.77
CA ASP A 137 -6.24 5.95 -10.15
C ASP A 137 -6.29 7.08 -11.20
N THR A 138 -6.33 8.34 -10.79
CA THR A 138 -6.40 9.52 -11.66
C THR A 138 -5.28 10.51 -11.35
N THR A 139 -5.61 11.68 -10.84
CA THR A 139 -4.68 12.80 -10.62
C THR A 139 -3.53 12.46 -9.67
N GLY A 140 -3.79 11.66 -8.62
CA GLY A 140 -2.77 11.21 -7.69
C GLY A 140 -1.76 10.25 -8.33
N GLY A 141 -2.23 9.33 -9.19
CA GLY A 141 -1.35 8.43 -9.93
C GLY A 141 -0.47 9.16 -10.94
N GLU A 142 -1.02 10.14 -11.65
CA GLU A 142 -0.25 11.01 -12.54
C GLU A 142 0.84 11.77 -11.78
N TYR A 143 0.50 12.32 -10.61
CA TYR A 143 1.44 12.99 -9.73
C TYR A 143 2.56 12.05 -9.26
N TYR A 144 2.24 10.82 -8.84
CA TYR A 144 3.24 9.83 -8.44
C TYR A 144 4.14 9.43 -9.62
N ALA A 145 3.57 9.22 -10.80
CA ALA A 145 4.34 8.88 -11.99
C ALA A 145 5.36 9.96 -12.35
N GLU A 146 4.95 11.23 -12.31
CA GLU A 146 5.85 12.37 -12.54
C GLU A 146 6.98 12.41 -11.51
N ARG A 147 6.66 12.35 -10.20
CA ARG A 147 7.64 12.42 -9.12
C ARG A 147 8.65 11.28 -9.15
N LEU A 148 8.16 10.05 -9.35
CA LEU A 148 9.00 8.85 -9.39
C LEU A 148 9.90 8.84 -10.62
N SER A 149 9.43 9.35 -11.76
CA SER A 149 10.25 9.46 -12.97
C SER A 149 11.53 10.27 -12.75
N GLN A 150 11.45 11.34 -11.94
CA GLN A 150 12.60 12.18 -11.57
C GLN A 150 13.63 11.43 -10.69
N LYS A 151 13.24 10.29 -10.12
CA LYS A 151 14.11 9.40 -9.33
C LYS A 151 14.60 8.19 -10.12
N GLY A 152 14.31 8.12 -11.43
CA GLY A 152 14.65 6.98 -12.28
C GLY A 152 13.78 5.76 -12.03
N LEU A 153 12.56 5.97 -11.52
CA LEU A 153 11.56 4.94 -11.25
C LEU A 153 10.34 5.12 -12.14
N THR A 154 9.77 4.01 -12.57
CA THR A 154 8.51 3.95 -13.29
C THR A 154 7.42 3.53 -12.32
N TYR A 155 6.37 4.34 -12.20
CA TYR A 155 5.15 4.00 -11.47
C TYR A 155 4.30 3.04 -12.29
N LEU A 156 3.85 1.93 -11.70
CA LEU A 156 3.09 0.90 -12.39
C LEU A 156 1.70 0.67 -11.82
N GLY A 157 1.42 1.14 -10.61
CA GLY A 157 0.12 0.99 -9.96
C GLY A 157 0.21 1.17 -8.45
N ALA A 158 -0.94 1.15 -7.78
CA ALA A 158 -1.03 1.28 -6.34
C ALA A 158 -2.16 0.40 -5.77
N PHE A 159 -1.98 -0.01 -4.52
CA PHE A 159 -3.00 -0.71 -3.74
C PHE A 159 -3.05 -0.17 -2.31
N HIS A 160 -4.13 -0.48 -1.56
CA HIS A 160 -4.31 0.02 -0.21
C HIS A 160 -3.30 -0.61 0.77
N ASN A 161 -2.53 0.23 1.46
CA ASN A 161 -1.93 -0.11 2.74
C ASN A 161 -2.99 0.03 3.85
N GLY A 162 -3.90 0.94 3.66
CA GLY A 162 -5.15 1.09 4.41
C GLY A 162 -5.24 2.37 5.24
N PHE A 163 -6.38 2.54 5.91
CA PHE A 163 -6.54 3.59 6.91
C PHE A 163 -5.79 3.25 8.17
N ARG A 164 -5.07 4.24 8.69
CA ARG A 164 -4.14 4.05 9.81
C ARG A 164 -4.83 4.30 11.14
N GLN A 165 -4.64 3.37 12.06
CA GLN A 165 -5.18 3.33 13.41
C GLN A 165 -4.04 3.37 14.41
N LEU A 166 -4.27 3.87 15.61
CA LEU A 166 -3.30 3.80 16.69
C LEU A 166 -3.45 2.50 17.47
N THR A 167 -2.33 1.81 17.77
CA THR A 167 -2.30 0.78 18.80
C THR A 167 -1.25 1.12 19.87
N ASN A 168 -1.51 0.80 21.14
CA ASN A 168 -0.58 1.02 22.23
C ASN A 168 -0.76 0.01 23.37
N SER A 169 0.23 -0.08 24.28
CA SER A 169 0.23 -0.98 25.43
C SER A 169 -0.02 -0.29 26.78
N LYS A 170 -0.46 0.99 26.79
CA LYS A 170 -0.58 1.77 28.02
C LYS A 170 -2.01 1.98 28.50
N HIS A 171 -2.86 2.57 27.66
CA HIS A 171 -4.23 2.93 28.01
C HIS A 171 -5.05 3.29 26.75
N PRO A 172 -6.39 3.32 26.85
CA PRO A 172 -7.24 3.81 25.78
C PRO A 172 -6.91 5.26 25.40
N VAL A 173 -7.03 5.59 24.12
CA VAL A 173 -6.87 6.95 23.60
C VAL A 173 -8.18 7.37 22.94
N THR A 174 -8.89 8.31 23.58
CA THR A 174 -10.21 8.81 23.14
C THR A 174 -10.27 10.32 23.02
N LYS A 175 -9.23 11.01 23.47
CA LYS A 175 -9.07 12.48 23.40
C LYS A 175 -7.60 12.83 23.33
N PRO A 176 -7.23 14.05 22.89
CA PRO A 176 -5.83 14.45 22.69
C PRO A 176 -4.95 14.32 23.92
N GLU A 177 -5.51 14.61 25.12
CA GLU A 177 -4.74 14.54 26.37
C GLU A 177 -4.21 13.14 26.66
N ASP A 178 -4.89 12.10 26.17
CA ASP A 178 -4.48 10.70 26.34
C ASP A 178 -3.21 10.37 25.55
N LEU A 179 -2.83 11.19 24.57
CA LEU A 179 -1.60 11.00 23.77
C LEU A 179 -0.35 11.57 24.44
N LYS A 180 -0.52 12.39 25.49
CA LYS A 180 0.59 13.12 26.08
C LYS A 180 1.66 12.17 26.63
N GLY A 181 2.84 12.24 26.04
CA GLY A 181 4.00 11.46 26.47
C GLY A 181 4.05 10.03 25.95
N LEU A 182 3.04 9.56 25.19
CA LEU A 182 3.11 8.28 24.52
C LEU A 182 4.20 8.31 23.44
N LYS A 183 5.08 7.34 23.49
CA LYS A 183 6.13 7.13 22.49
C LYS A 183 5.56 6.28 21.35
N ILE A 184 5.23 6.92 20.25
CA ILE A 184 4.59 6.27 19.12
C ILE A 184 5.60 6.11 17.98
N ARG A 185 5.78 4.86 17.54
CA ARG A 185 6.58 4.61 16.34
C ARG A 185 5.82 5.06 15.10
N ILE A 186 6.53 5.73 14.23
CA ILE A 186 6.07 6.10 12.89
C ILE A 186 7.09 5.63 11.84
N PRO A 187 6.71 5.47 10.57
CA PRO A 187 7.68 5.44 9.47
C PRO A 187 8.36 6.80 9.31
N GLY A 188 9.43 6.88 8.54
CA GLY A 188 10.25 8.10 8.37
C GLY A 188 9.55 9.19 7.55
N SER A 189 8.35 9.59 7.93
CA SER A 189 7.50 10.55 7.23
C SER A 189 7.42 11.88 7.97
N LYS A 190 7.62 12.99 7.24
CA LYS A 190 7.50 14.34 7.80
C LYS A 190 6.06 14.66 8.21
N ILE A 191 5.07 14.25 7.41
CA ILE A 191 3.64 14.45 7.74
C ILE A 191 3.32 13.77 9.07
N TYR A 192 3.74 12.51 9.25
CA TYR A 192 3.48 11.80 10.50
C TYR A 192 4.23 12.41 11.68
N MET A 193 5.52 12.77 11.52
CA MET A 193 6.27 13.45 12.57
C MET A 193 5.54 14.71 13.03
N THR A 194 5.18 15.59 12.10
CA THR A 194 4.48 16.85 12.39
C THR A 194 3.10 16.61 13.03
N PHE A 195 2.35 15.64 12.52
CA PHE A 195 1.03 15.29 13.08
C PHE A 195 1.15 14.81 14.53
N TRP A 196 1.99 13.81 14.79
CA TRP A 196 2.10 13.19 16.12
C TRP A 196 2.67 14.14 17.16
N GLU A 197 3.60 15.03 16.78
CA GLU A 197 4.09 16.11 17.64
C GLU A 197 2.98 17.12 17.94
N ALA A 198 2.21 17.54 16.94
CA ALA A 198 1.15 18.54 17.09
C ALA A 198 0.03 18.08 18.04
N ILE A 199 -0.30 16.77 18.04
CA ILE A 199 -1.29 16.21 18.97
C ILE A 199 -0.73 15.82 20.35
N GLY A 200 0.56 16.09 20.61
CA GLY A 200 1.18 15.95 21.92
C GLY A 200 1.80 14.60 22.24
N ALA A 201 1.92 13.70 21.27
CA ALA A 201 2.67 12.44 21.40
C ALA A 201 4.19 12.67 21.23
N SER A 202 4.95 11.61 21.44
CA SER A 202 6.41 11.58 21.23
C SER A 202 6.73 10.60 20.09
N PRO A 203 6.69 11.06 18.82
CA PRO A 203 6.94 10.18 17.68
C PRO A 203 8.40 9.77 17.58
N THR A 204 8.65 8.55 17.14
CA THR A 204 9.98 8.01 16.87
C THR A 204 9.98 7.28 15.53
N ALA A 205 10.77 7.76 14.57
CA ALA A 205 10.95 7.12 13.28
C ALA A 205 11.82 5.85 13.43
N MET A 206 11.34 4.73 12.85
CA MET A 206 12.00 3.43 12.99
C MET A 206 11.57 2.51 11.85
N SER A 207 12.50 1.65 11.36
CA SER A 207 12.19 0.61 10.37
C SER A 207 11.12 -0.36 10.87
N TRP A 208 10.25 -0.86 9.97
CA TRP A 208 9.15 -1.75 10.37
C TRP A 208 9.62 -3.03 11.04
N SER A 209 10.70 -3.60 10.57
CA SER A 209 11.32 -4.82 11.11
C SER A 209 11.74 -4.74 12.59
N GLU A 210 11.92 -3.52 13.13
CA GLU A 210 12.35 -3.28 14.50
C GLU A 210 11.20 -3.08 15.48
N VAL A 211 9.98 -2.79 14.97
CA VAL A 211 8.86 -2.25 15.77
C VAL A 211 8.37 -3.24 16.83
N PHE A 212 8.15 -4.50 16.46
CA PHE A 212 7.65 -5.52 17.41
C PHE A 212 8.59 -5.67 18.61
N THR A 213 9.89 -5.77 18.35
CA THR A 213 10.90 -5.88 19.40
C THR A 213 10.97 -4.62 20.26
N ALA A 214 10.87 -3.43 19.66
CA ALA A 214 10.89 -2.16 20.39
C ALA A 214 9.70 -2.00 21.32
N ILE A 215 8.49 -2.43 20.90
CA ILE A 215 7.28 -2.48 21.75
C ILE A 215 7.47 -3.49 22.87
N GLN A 216 7.90 -4.70 22.55
CA GLN A 216 8.13 -5.76 23.54
C GLN A 216 9.12 -5.36 24.61
N GLN A 217 10.15 -4.60 24.26
CA GLN A 217 11.16 -4.08 25.19
C GLN A 217 10.72 -2.79 25.91
N GLY A 218 9.55 -2.21 25.55
CA GLY A 218 9.06 -0.97 26.13
C GLY A 218 9.86 0.28 25.72
N THR A 219 10.65 0.20 24.65
CA THR A 219 11.37 1.35 24.10
C THR A 219 10.40 2.37 23.48
N ILE A 220 9.32 1.87 22.87
CA ILE A 220 8.16 2.60 22.41
C ILE A 220 6.89 2.05 23.04
N ASP A 221 5.84 2.86 23.12
CA ASP A 221 4.58 2.50 23.76
C ASP A 221 3.54 2.01 22.75
N GLY A 222 3.67 2.39 21.50
CA GLY A 222 2.70 2.07 20.46
C GLY A 222 3.22 2.32 19.04
N GLN A 223 2.36 2.02 18.10
CA GLN A 223 2.56 2.24 16.66
C GLN A 223 1.24 2.61 16.00
N GLU A 224 1.30 3.04 14.76
CA GLU A 224 0.13 3.36 13.96
C GLU A 224 0.22 2.65 12.60
N ASN A 225 -0.85 1.98 12.22
CA ASN A 225 -0.99 1.25 10.95
C ASN A 225 -2.44 0.78 10.74
N GLY A 226 -2.76 0.30 9.54
CA GLY A 226 -3.99 -0.41 9.29
C GLY A 226 -4.12 -1.71 10.11
N ALA A 227 -5.34 -2.15 10.37
CA ALA A 227 -5.58 -3.38 11.13
C ALA A 227 -4.97 -4.62 10.46
N PRO A 228 -5.01 -4.81 9.12
CA PRO A 228 -4.34 -5.91 8.45
C PRO A 228 -2.82 -5.95 8.67
N ILE A 229 -2.17 -4.78 8.63
CA ILE A 229 -0.73 -4.65 8.88
C ILE A 229 -0.41 -4.99 10.33
N THR A 230 -1.18 -4.44 11.26
CA THR A 230 -1.09 -4.74 12.70
C THR A 230 -1.22 -6.24 12.99
N LYS A 231 -2.14 -6.95 12.28
CA LYS A 231 -2.30 -8.40 12.37
C LYS A 231 -1.10 -9.16 11.82
N SER A 232 -0.63 -8.82 10.62
CA SER A 232 0.46 -9.54 9.93
C SER A 232 1.76 -9.54 10.75
N ALA A 233 2.05 -8.44 11.45
CA ALA A 233 3.20 -8.29 12.33
C ALA A 233 2.90 -8.69 13.78
N LYS A 234 1.74 -9.28 14.07
CA LYS A 234 1.32 -9.77 15.40
C LYS A 234 1.38 -8.73 16.51
N MET A 235 1.19 -7.46 16.19
CA MET A 235 1.26 -6.38 17.19
C MET A 235 0.24 -6.58 18.32
N TYR A 236 -0.88 -7.28 18.06
CA TYR A 236 -1.88 -7.65 19.07
C TYR A 236 -1.35 -8.56 20.18
N GLU A 237 -0.17 -9.18 20.02
CA GLU A 237 0.48 -9.99 21.07
C GLU A 237 1.19 -9.12 22.13
N VAL A 238 1.46 -7.86 21.80
CA VAL A 238 2.26 -6.92 22.61
C VAL A 238 1.56 -5.56 22.83
N GLN A 239 0.33 -5.42 22.35
CA GLN A 239 -0.48 -4.19 22.50
C GLN A 239 -1.92 -4.50 22.88
N ASP A 240 -2.44 -3.79 23.87
CA ASP A 240 -3.74 -4.07 24.49
C ASP A 240 -4.85 -3.12 24.02
N TYR A 241 -4.50 -1.98 23.42
CA TYR A 241 -5.44 -0.91 23.10
C TYR A 241 -5.33 -0.52 21.62
N MET A 242 -6.48 -0.34 20.98
CA MET A 242 -6.57 0.17 19.61
C MET A 242 -7.58 1.32 19.52
N THR A 243 -7.19 2.41 18.90
CA THR A 243 -8.08 3.53 18.57
C THR A 243 -8.33 3.57 17.08
N ILE A 244 -9.58 3.38 16.69
CA ILE A 244 -10.05 3.47 15.30
C ILE A 244 -10.49 4.92 15.05
N TRP A 245 -9.75 5.64 14.22
CA TRP A 245 -9.97 7.05 13.91
C TRP A 245 -9.67 7.45 12.47
N ASN A 246 -9.17 6.50 11.66
CA ASN A 246 -8.88 6.69 10.23
C ASN A 246 -8.15 8.02 9.94
N TYR A 247 -7.15 8.34 10.77
CA TYR A 247 -6.52 9.66 10.72
C TYR A 247 -5.73 9.92 9.44
N ALA A 248 -5.21 8.88 8.82
CA ALA A 248 -4.49 8.95 7.55
C ALA A 248 -4.79 7.73 6.70
N TYR A 249 -4.80 7.92 5.40
CA TYR A 249 -4.79 6.84 4.41
C TYR A 249 -3.37 6.70 3.86
N ASP A 250 -2.91 5.47 3.66
CA ASP A 250 -1.65 5.19 2.98
C ASP A 250 -1.87 4.13 1.89
N CYS A 251 -1.07 4.17 0.85
CA CYS A 251 -1.07 3.17 -0.22
C CYS A 251 0.35 2.73 -0.54
N ASP A 252 0.48 1.50 -0.97
CA ASP A 252 1.71 0.97 -1.53
C ASP A 252 1.75 1.25 -3.04
N LEU A 253 2.88 1.77 -3.51
CA LEU A 253 3.13 1.99 -4.93
C LEU A 253 3.98 0.85 -5.49
N ILE A 254 3.53 0.22 -6.57
CA ILE A 254 4.37 -0.69 -7.35
C ILE A 254 5.23 0.15 -8.28
N ILE A 255 6.53 0.00 -8.12
CA ILE A 255 7.56 0.75 -8.84
C ILE A 255 8.54 -0.21 -9.51
N CYS A 256 9.06 0.21 -10.66
CA CYS A 256 10.15 -0.47 -11.37
C CYS A 256 11.30 0.48 -11.60
N ASN A 257 12.53 -0.01 -11.58
CA ASN A 257 13.65 0.77 -12.11
C ASN A 257 13.39 1.12 -13.58
N SER A 258 13.45 2.41 -13.95
CA SER A 258 13.08 2.84 -15.30
C SER A 258 13.97 2.26 -16.40
N LYS A 259 15.23 1.95 -16.12
CA LYS A 259 16.10 1.31 -17.11
C LYS A 259 15.68 -0.16 -17.32
N VAL A 260 15.30 -0.86 -16.24
CA VAL A 260 14.78 -2.23 -16.36
C VAL A 260 13.50 -2.20 -17.19
N TRP A 261 12.53 -1.35 -16.82
CA TRP A 261 11.25 -1.23 -17.52
C TRP A 261 11.41 -0.91 -19.01
N ASN A 262 12.21 0.09 -19.35
CA ASN A 262 12.40 0.56 -20.73
C ASN A 262 13.19 -0.43 -21.61
N ASN A 263 13.89 -1.40 -21.02
CA ASN A 263 14.59 -2.46 -21.75
C ASN A 263 13.69 -3.67 -22.06
N LEU A 264 12.48 -3.74 -21.50
CA LEU A 264 11.50 -4.77 -21.82
C LEU A 264 10.86 -4.46 -23.18
N ASP A 265 10.55 -5.52 -23.93
CA ASP A 265 9.75 -5.38 -25.16
C ASP A 265 8.29 -5.01 -24.82
N GLU A 266 7.58 -4.44 -25.79
CA GLU A 266 6.21 -3.94 -25.60
C GLU A 266 5.23 -5.03 -25.13
N ALA A 267 5.38 -6.27 -25.60
CA ALA A 267 4.50 -7.37 -25.20
C ALA A 267 4.73 -7.76 -23.75
N THR A 268 5.99 -7.77 -23.30
CA THR A 268 6.36 -8.02 -21.91
C THR A 268 5.88 -6.89 -20.99
N GLN A 269 6.03 -5.63 -21.39
CA GLN A 269 5.51 -4.50 -20.63
C GLN A 269 3.98 -4.57 -20.50
N ALA A 270 3.27 -4.87 -21.59
CA ALA A 270 1.81 -5.00 -21.58
C ALA A 270 1.34 -6.12 -20.65
N LEU A 271 1.98 -7.29 -20.72
CA LEU A 271 1.67 -8.41 -19.81
C LEU A 271 1.89 -8.03 -18.34
N LEU A 272 3.04 -7.45 -18.02
CA LEU A 272 3.35 -7.04 -16.65
C LEU A 272 2.35 -5.99 -16.15
N GLN A 273 2.02 -4.98 -16.96
CA GLN A 273 1.07 -3.94 -16.59
C GLN A 273 -0.33 -4.50 -16.34
N GLU A 274 -0.81 -5.43 -17.18
CA GLU A 274 -2.10 -6.10 -16.96
C GLU A 274 -2.10 -6.89 -15.65
N CYS A 275 -1.07 -7.70 -15.40
CA CYS A 275 -0.94 -8.49 -14.18
C CYS A 275 -0.81 -7.59 -12.92
N ILE A 276 -0.08 -6.48 -13.03
CA ILE A 276 0.06 -5.50 -11.93
C ILE A 276 -1.29 -4.86 -11.61
N THR A 277 -2.03 -4.42 -12.62
CA THR A 277 -3.37 -3.82 -12.42
C THR A 277 -4.30 -4.79 -11.71
N GLU A 278 -4.37 -6.04 -12.16
CA GLU A 278 -5.19 -7.08 -11.51
C GLU A 278 -4.73 -7.37 -10.07
N SER A 279 -3.42 -7.37 -9.83
CA SER A 279 -2.87 -7.60 -8.49
C SER A 279 -3.16 -6.44 -7.54
N CYS A 280 -3.11 -5.20 -8.02
CA CYS A 280 -3.51 -4.02 -7.26
C CYS A 280 -4.99 -4.06 -6.87
N ASP A 281 -5.87 -4.37 -7.81
CA ASP A 281 -7.31 -4.48 -7.56
C ASP A 281 -7.64 -5.61 -6.57
N TRP A 282 -6.95 -6.76 -6.69
CA TRP A 282 -7.06 -7.84 -5.73
C TRP A 282 -6.61 -7.40 -4.32
N GLY A 283 -5.48 -6.70 -4.21
CA GLY A 283 -4.96 -6.20 -2.94
C GLY A 283 -5.90 -5.20 -2.27
N ARG A 284 -6.49 -4.28 -3.03
CA ARG A 284 -7.51 -3.33 -2.56
C ARG A 284 -8.73 -4.06 -2.02
N TYR A 285 -9.30 -4.95 -2.83
CA TYR A 285 -10.45 -5.76 -2.43
C TYR A 285 -10.20 -6.52 -1.13
N LYS A 286 -9.00 -7.09 -0.97
CA LYS A 286 -8.63 -7.87 0.21
C LYS A 286 -8.61 -7.00 1.47
N ILE A 287 -7.95 -5.84 1.43
CA ILE A 287 -7.91 -4.89 2.57
C ILE A 287 -9.33 -4.48 2.98
N GLU A 288 -10.15 -4.04 2.03
CA GLU A 288 -11.52 -3.59 2.30
C GLU A 288 -12.40 -4.67 2.92
N LYS A 289 -12.21 -5.93 2.52
CA LYS A 289 -13.03 -7.05 3.00
C LYS A 289 -12.58 -7.60 4.34
N GLU A 290 -11.29 -7.58 4.62
CA GLU A 290 -10.75 -8.25 5.81
C GLU A 290 -10.61 -7.31 7.01
N GLU A 291 -10.57 -5.99 6.82
CA GLU A 291 -10.26 -5.04 7.88
C GLU A 291 -11.19 -5.16 9.09
N GLU A 292 -12.50 -5.18 8.86
CA GLU A 292 -13.49 -5.25 9.95
C GLU A 292 -13.47 -6.62 10.66
N ASP A 293 -13.28 -7.70 9.91
CA ASP A 293 -13.16 -9.05 10.50
C ASP A 293 -11.90 -9.15 11.36
N ILE A 294 -10.80 -8.54 10.95
CA ILE A 294 -9.55 -8.49 11.71
C ILE A 294 -9.73 -7.69 13.01
N ILE A 295 -10.40 -6.53 12.96
CA ILE A 295 -10.69 -5.76 14.17
C ILE A 295 -11.54 -6.58 15.15
N ASN A 296 -12.55 -7.31 14.63
CA ASN A 296 -13.36 -8.19 15.46
C ASN A 296 -12.55 -9.36 16.05
N GLU A 297 -11.53 -9.88 15.35
CA GLU A 297 -10.59 -10.86 15.91
C GLU A 297 -9.79 -10.25 17.06
N PHE A 298 -9.29 -9.02 16.94
CA PHE A 298 -8.58 -8.33 18.03
C PHE A 298 -9.45 -8.17 19.26
N ILE A 299 -10.72 -7.75 19.11
CA ILE A 299 -11.68 -7.63 20.21
C ILE A 299 -11.89 -9.00 20.89
N LYS A 300 -12.11 -10.05 20.11
CA LYS A 300 -12.26 -11.42 20.63
C LYS A 300 -11.00 -11.92 21.34
N GLY A 301 -9.83 -11.46 20.89
CA GLY A 301 -8.53 -11.76 21.50
C GLY A 301 -8.27 -11.00 22.81
N GLY A 302 -9.13 -10.04 23.17
CA GLY A 302 -9.02 -9.27 24.43
C GLY A 302 -8.46 -7.86 24.25
N MET A 303 -8.15 -7.41 23.02
CA MET A 303 -7.76 -6.03 22.78
C MET A 303 -8.95 -5.09 23.01
N GLN A 304 -8.76 -4.04 23.78
CA GLN A 304 -9.76 -2.97 23.88
C GLN A 304 -9.68 -2.09 22.62
N VAL A 305 -10.79 -2.00 21.91
CA VAL A 305 -10.91 -1.21 20.68
C VAL A 305 -11.91 -0.10 20.88
N ASP A 306 -11.46 1.14 20.76
CA ASP A 306 -12.27 2.35 20.83
C ASP A 306 -12.41 2.95 19.42
N ARG A 307 -13.66 3.17 18.99
CA ARG A 307 -13.97 3.84 17.70
C ARG A 307 -14.35 5.27 17.99
N LEU A 308 -13.57 6.23 17.51
CA LEU A 308 -13.87 7.64 17.71
C LEU A 308 -15.03 8.08 16.81
N THR A 309 -15.97 8.82 17.39
CA THR A 309 -17.01 9.51 16.64
C THR A 309 -16.47 10.77 15.99
N GLU A 310 -17.20 11.33 15.01
CA GLU A 310 -16.84 12.60 14.38
C GLU A 310 -16.67 13.73 15.43
N GLU A 311 -17.52 13.77 16.45
CA GLU A 311 -17.43 14.76 17.54
C GLU A 311 -16.13 14.59 18.35
N GLN A 312 -15.68 13.35 18.55
CA GLN A 312 -14.42 13.05 19.27
C GLN A 312 -13.18 13.37 18.41
N LEU A 313 -13.30 13.39 17.09
CA LEU A 313 -12.20 13.77 16.19
C LEU A 313 -11.95 15.29 16.17
N VAL A 314 -12.98 16.12 16.37
CA VAL A 314 -12.85 17.58 16.30
C VAL A 314 -11.70 18.15 17.15
N PRO A 315 -11.52 17.78 18.43
CA PRO A 315 -10.39 18.29 19.22
C PRO A 315 -9.02 17.94 18.63
N PHE A 316 -8.84 16.76 18.04
CA PHE A 316 -7.60 16.38 17.38
C PHE A 316 -7.36 17.22 16.12
N GLN A 317 -8.40 17.43 15.30
CA GLN A 317 -8.33 18.20 14.07
C GLN A 317 -7.99 19.67 14.35
N GLU A 318 -8.57 20.26 15.38
CA GLU A 318 -8.25 21.65 15.75
C GLU A 318 -6.79 21.83 16.21
N LEU A 319 -6.23 20.85 16.96
CA LEU A 319 -4.84 20.91 17.42
C LEU A 319 -3.83 20.90 16.27
N ILE A 320 -4.13 20.20 15.18
CA ILE A 320 -3.18 20.07 14.06
C ILE A 320 -3.36 21.14 12.98
N LYS A 321 -4.39 21.95 13.05
CA LYS A 321 -4.83 22.86 11.99
C LYS A 321 -3.69 23.74 11.43
N ASP A 322 -2.94 24.40 12.30
CA ASP A 322 -1.84 25.28 11.88
C ASP A 322 -0.66 24.48 11.34
N ALA A 323 -0.34 23.35 11.97
CA ALA A 323 0.72 22.47 11.51
C ALA A 323 0.41 21.91 10.10
N MET A 324 -0.84 21.55 9.84
CA MET A 324 -1.29 21.06 8.53
C MET A 324 -1.27 22.17 7.47
N LYS A 325 -1.61 23.43 7.81
CA LYS A 325 -1.44 24.55 6.89
C LYS A 325 0.01 24.71 6.46
N GLY A 326 0.95 24.64 7.40
CA GLY A 326 2.38 24.70 7.12
C GLY A 326 2.85 23.58 6.19
N LEU A 327 2.39 22.34 6.44
CA LEU A 327 2.70 21.20 5.57
C LEU A 327 2.11 21.36 4.16
N LYS A 328 0.84 21.74 4.03
CA LYS A 328 0.21 21.99 2.73
C LYS A 328 0.99 23.05 1.93
N ALA A 329 1.39 24.15 2.57
CA ALA A 329 2.21 25.17 1.92
C ALA A 329 3.56 24.63 1.43
N GLU A 330 4.23 23.80 2.23
CA GLU A 330 5.52 23.18 1.88
C GLU A 330 5.41 22.14 0.76
N TYR A 331 4.34 21.33 0.78
CA TYR A 331 4.11 20.32 -0.26
C TYR A 331 3.75 20.95 -1.60
N GLY A 332 3.17 22.15 -1.57
CA GLY A 332 2.87 22.95 -2.73
C GLY A 332 1.44 22.75 -3.25
N LYS A 333 0.97 23.74 -4.00
CA LYS A 333 -0.40 23.78 -4.52
C LYS A 333 -0.71 22.59 -5.43
N ALA A 334 0.20 22.26 -6.35
CA ALA A 334 0.01 21.17 -7.31
C ALA A 334 -0.16 19.81 -6.61
N ALA A 335 0.62 19.55 -5.53
CA ALA A 335 0.48 18.34 -4.74
C ALA A 335 -0.89 18.28 -4.05
N CYS A 336 -1.33 19.38 -3.44
CA CYS A 336 -2.64 19.43 -2.78
C CYS A 336 -3.80 19.24 -3.78
N GLU A 337 -3.74 19.89 -4.94
CA GLU A 337 -4.75 19.76 -6.00
C GLU A 337 -4.83 18.33 -6.55
N ALA A 338 -3.69 17.68 -6.78
CA ALA A 338 -3.64 16.30 -7.28
C ALA A 338 -4.35 15.29 -6.35
N PHE A 339 -4.43 15.60 -5.05
CA PHE A 339 -5.05 14.74 -4.04
C PHE A 339 -6.36 15.30 -3.47
N ASN A 340 -6.93 16.31 -4.09
CA ASN A 340 -8.17 16.97 -3.65
C ASN A 340 -8.10 17.47 -2.19
N ILE A 341 -6.90 17.85 -1.74
CA ILE A 341 -6.70 18.38 -0.39
C ILE A 341 -7.18 19.82 -0.34
N ASP A 342 -8.08 20.10 0.61
CA ASP A 342 -8.55 21.46 0.85
C ASP A 342 -7.38 22.41 1.19
N THR A 343 -7.32 23.52 0.48
CA THR A 343 -6.25 24.53 0.60
C THR A 343 -6.76 25.87 1.13
N GLU A 344 -7.96 25.92 1.70
CA GLU A 344 -8.51 27.15 2.26
C GLU A 344 -7.60 27.72 3.35
N GLY A 345 -7.25 28.98 3.20
CA GLY A 345 -6.38 29.71 4.11
C GLY A 345 -4.93 29.25 4.11
N VAL A 346 -4.47 28.52 3.07
CA VAL A 346 -3.06 28.18 2.85
C VAL A 346 -2.43 29.22 1.92
N GLU A 347 -1.34 29.83 2.36
CA GLU A 347 -0.54 30.72 1.52
C GLU A 347 0.58 29.92 0.88
N PHE A 348 0.56 29.82 -0.44
CA PHE A 348 1.63 29.18 -1.22
C PHE A 348 2.64 30.24 -1.66
N THR A 349 3.91 29.99 -1.46
CA THR A 349 4.98 30.77 -2.11
C THR A 349 5.00 30.43 -3.60
N GLU A 350 5.05 31.42 -4.46
CA GLU A 350 5.24 31.19 -5.91
C GLU A 350 6.55 30.39 -6.10
N GLU A 351 6.45 29.22 -6.78
CA GLU A 351 7.61 28.39 -7.14
C GLU A 351 8.41 29.03 -8.28
#